data_d1d811b0102e39be1ee280b8c72b602c
#
_entry.id   d1d811b0102e39be1ee280b8c72b602c
#
_cell.length_a   1.000
_cell.length_b   1.000
_cell.length_c   1.000
_cell.angle_alpha   90.00
_cell.angle_beta   90.00
_cell.angle_gamma   90.00
#
_symmetry.space_group_name_H-M   'P 1'
#
loop_
_entity.id
_entity.type
_entity.pdbx_description
1 polymer ?
#
loop_
_entity_poly.entity_id
_entity_poly.type
_entity_poly.pdbx_seq_one_letter_code
_entity_poly.pdbx_strand_id
1 'polypeptide(L)'
;VQAATDAGLSQGTGWDLNNRIALGTAEVSPLAQAGGYATIANDGKRVTPHIVDKVVDQSGKVLCQAPTPSKQTIEADISHDVSYALQSVVEEGTGRIVAGFDHHVAGKTGTSGVGHGVTSAWFVAYTKQISTAVMFVAGDSGNENLNRYAREGATGFHGGDYPARTWLDYMQTAMRGMPNKSFAAPDWVNLSGKHY
;
A
#
# COMPACT_ATOMS: atom_id res chain seq x y z
N VAL A 1 -2.95 11.51 -11.69
CA VAL A 1 -1.49 11.73 -11.57
C VAL A 1 -1.18 12.54 -10.34
N GLN A 2 -1.76 13.75 -10.16
CA GLN A 2 -1.40 14.65 -9.05
C GLN A 2 -1.52 13.96 -7.68
N ALA A 3 -2.64 13.31 -7.37
CA ALA A 3 -2.85 12.61 -6.09
C ALA A 3 -1.77 11.56 -5.80
N ALA A 4 -1.31 10.81 -6.83
CA ALA A 4 -0.23 9.84 -6.68
C ALA A 4 1.11 10.53 -6.38
N THR A 5 1.39 11.65 -7.04
CA THR A 5 2.59 12.48 -6.78
C THR A 5 2.56 13.06 -5.36
N ASP A 6 1.40 13.55 -4.90
CA ASP A 6 1.21 14.07 -3.54
C ASP A 6 1.40 12.96 -2.50
N ALA A 7 0.94 11.74 -2.80
CA ALA A 7 1.22 10.57 -1.96
C ALA A 7 2.70 10.17 -1.93
N GLY A 8 3.50 10.62 -2.89
CA GLY A 8 4.95 10.39 -2.90
C GLY A 8 5.46 9.49 -4.01
N LEU A 9 4.61 9.11 -4.98
CA LEU A 9 5.03 8.34 -6.13
C LEU A 9 5.68 9.25 -7.17
N SER A 10 6.80 8.80 -7.76
CA SER A 10 7.45 9.51 -8.85
C SER A 10 6.89 9.03 -10.19
N GLN A 11 6.68 9.95 -11.10
CA GLN A 11 6.24 9.62 -12.46
C GLN A 11 7.32 8.83 -13.20
N GLY A 12 6.91 7.84 -13.98
CA GLY A 12 7.77 6.96 -14.76
C GLY A 12 7.00 6.34 -15.92
N THR A 13 7.38 5.14 -16.30
CA THR A 13 6.74 4.39 -17.40
C THR A 13 5.25 4.18 -17.15
N GLY A 14 4.43 4.37 -18.18
CA GLY A 14 2.97 4.18 -18.11
C GLY A 14 2.19 5.28 -17.39
N TRP A 15 2.84 6.41 -17.08
CA TRP A 15 2.20 7.57 -16.43
C TRP A 15 1.50 8.52 -17.42
N ASP A 16 0.97 7.97 -18.49
CA ASP A 16 0.23 8.74 -19.49
C ASP A 16 -1.08 9.27 -18.91
N LEU A 17 -1.41 10.50 -19.29
CA LEU A 17 -2.67 11.15 -18.90
C LEU A 17 -3.85 10.56 -19.66
N ASN A 18 -4.32 9.42 -19.23
CA ASN A 18 -5.52 8.76 -19.78
C ASN A 18 -6.37 8.17 -18.65
N ASN A 19 -7.61 7.79 -18.97
CA ASN A 19 -8.56 7.28 -17.98
C ASN A 19 -8.13 5.94 -17.33
N ARG A 20 -7.19 5.21 -17.94
CA ARG A 20 -6.72 3.91 -17.44
C ARG A 20 -5.68 4.05 -16.33
N ILE A 21 -5.07 5.23 -16.16
CA ILE A 21 -4.08 5.44 -15.09
C ILE A 21 -4.67 5.17 -13.70
N ALA A 22 -5.96 5.45 -13.52
CA ALA A 22 -6.68 5.14 -12.28
C ALA A 22 -6.83 3.62 -12.04
N LEU A 23 -6.71 2.81 -13.09
CA LEU A 23 -6.78 1.36 -13.04
C LEU A 23 -5.40 0.69 -12.86
N GLY A 24 -4.32 1.48 -12.75
CA GLY A 24 -2.98 0.97 -12.47
C GLY A 24 -2.14 0.63 -13.70
N THR A 25 -2.23 1.42 -14.78
CA THR A 25 -1.32 1.30 -15.93
C THR A 25 0.08 1.84 -15.67
N ALA A 26 0.24 2.67 -14.63
CA ALA A 26 1.52 3.23 -14.24
C ALA A 26 2.41 2.19 -13.57
N GLU A 27 3.67 2.09 -13.98
CA GLU A 27 4.67 1.26 -13.32
C GLU A 27 5.15 1.94 -12.04
N VAL A 28 5.13 1.20 -10.94
CA VAL A 28 5.59 1.66 -9.63
C VAL A 28 6.36 0.55 -8.91
N SER A 29 7.36 0.91 -8.11
CA SER A 29 8.04 -0.06 -7.27
C SER A 29 7.23 -0.37 -6.01
N PRO A 30 7.38 -1.57 -5.41
CA PRO A 30 6.76 -1.89 -4.13
C PRO A 30 7.12 -0.89 -3.02
N LEU A 31 8.36 -0.42 -2.98
CA LEU A 31 8.80 0.59 -2.02
C LEU A 31 8.04 1.92 -2.19
N ALA A 32 7.91 2.40 -3.43
CA ALA A 32 7.18 3.63 -3.72
C ALA A 32 5.69 3.49 -3.34
N GLN A 33 5.11 2.33 -3.66
CA GLN A 33 3.71 2.05 -3.34
C GLN A 33 3.48 1.99 -1.82
N ALA A 34 4.35 1.29 -1.08
CA ALA A 34 4.29 1.29 0.39
C ALA A 34 4.46 2.70 0.97
N GLY A 35 5.36 3.52 0.40
CA GLY A 35 5.56 4.92 0.80
C GLY A 35 4.32 5.79 0.56
N GLY A 36 3.64 5.60 -0.58
CA GLY A 36 2.39 6.31 -0.89
C GLY A 36 1.28 5.99 0.12
N TYR A 37 1.11 4.72 0.46
CA TYR A 37 0.16 4.31 1.49
C TYR A 37 0.58 4.74 2.90
N ALA A 38 1.89 4.79 3.19
CA ALA A 38 2.40 5.35 4.45
C ALA A 38 2.06 6.84 4.60
N THR A 39 2.04 7.62 3.51
CA THR A 39 1.59 9.01 3.53
C THR A 39 0.13 9.12 3.99
N ILE A 40 -0.75 8.25 3.47
CA ILE A 40 -2.16 8.19 3.88
C ILE A 40 -2.27 7.76 5.36
N ALA A 41 -1.55 6.69 5.75
CA ALA A 41 -1.50 6.20 7.14
C ALA A 41 -1.05 7.27 8.14
N ASN A 42 -0.21 8.21 7.68
CA ASN A 42 0.37 9.32 8.45
C ASN A 42 -0.42 10.63 8.29
N ASP A 43 -1.74 10.52 8.10
CA ASP A 43 -2.66 11.66 7.99
C ASP A 43 -2.24 12.66 6.90
N GLY A 44 -1.78 12.14 5.76
CA GLY A 44 -1.36 12.92 4.59
C GLY A 44 0.04 13.55 4.69
N LYS A 45 0.78 13.24 5.74
CA LYS A 45 2.15 13.72 5.92
C LYS A 45 3.14 12.78 5.26
N ARG A 46 3.72 13.22 4.15
CA ARG A 46 4.76 12.49 3.43
C ARG A 46 6.11 12.58 4.14
N VAL A 47 6.81 11.45 4.23
CA VAL A 47 8.19 11.35 4.72
C VAL A 47 9.04 10.68 3.63
N THR A 48 10.30 11.12 3.45
CA THR A 48 11.23 10.47 2.54
C THR A 48 11.75 9.17 3.17
N PRO A 49 11.56 8.01 2.52
CA PRO A 49 12.09 6.75 3.03
C PRO A 49 13.61 6.76 3.13
N HIS A 50 14.15 6.18 4.20
CA HIS A 50 15.58 5.94 4.39
C HIS A 50 15.79 4.63 5.16
N ILE A 51 16.94 4.00 5.01
CA ILE A 51 17.29 2.72 5.65
C ILE A 51 18.31 2.90 6.78
N VAL A 52 18.99 4.02 6.84
CA VAL A 52 19.94 4.34 7.92
C VAL A 52 19.36 5.49 8.73
N ASP A 53 18.90 5.20 9.93
CA ASP A 53 18.37 6.23 10.86
C ASP A 53 19.50 7.04 11.50
N LYS A 54 20.51 6.36 12.02
CA LYS A 54 21.66 7.02 12.64
C LYS A 54 22.93 6.17 12.53
N VAL A 55 24.05 6.85 12.57
CA VAL A 55 25.38 6.24 12.68
C VAL A 55 25.99 6.68 14.02
N VAL A 56 26.49 5.75 14.80
CA VAL A 56 27.16 6.01 16.08
C VAL A 56 28.58 5.46 16.06
N ASP A 57 29.50 6.07 16.79
CA ASP A 57 30.82 5.52 17.03
C ASP A 57 30.82 4.46 18.15
N GLN A 58 32.00 3.91 18.45
CA GLN A 58 32.16 2.88 19.48
C GLN A 58 31.83 3.37 20.91
N SER A 59 31.84 4.68 21.13
CA SER A 59 31.46 5.29 22.42
C SER A 59 29.96 5.56 22.54
N GLY A 60 29.19 5.30 21.45
CA GLY A 60 27.76 5.62 21.37
C GLY A 60 27.43 7.05 20.95
N LYS A 61 28.46 7.87 20.61
CA LYS A 61 28.26 9.23 20.10
C LYS A 61 27.66 9.19 18.70
N VAL A 62 26.60 9.93 18.47
CA VAL A 62 25.94 10.06 17.17
C VAL A 62 26.85 10.82 16.21
N LEU A 63 27.28 10.18 15.14
CA LEU A 63 28.09 10.77 14.06
C LEU A 63 27.21 11.35 12.95
N CYS A 64 26.06 10.73 12.69
CA CYS A 64 25.09 11.15 11.70
C CYS A 64 23.69 10.71 12.13
N GLN A 65 22.70 11.55 11.89
CA GLN A 65 21.27 11.26 12.10
C GLN A 65 20.53 11.59 10.81
N ALA A 66 19.75 10.64 10.28
CA ALA A 66 18.92 10.93 9.14
C ALA A 66 17.88 12.00 9.46
N PRO A 67 17.75 13.04 8.64
CA PRO A 67 16.66 13.99 8.81
C PRO A 67 15.34 13.27 8.50
N THR A 68 14.31 13.49 9.31
CA THR A 68 12.96 12.97 9.11
C THR A 68 11.94 14.10 8.85
N PRO A 69 12.18 14.99 7.86
CA PRO A 69 11.24 16.05 7.56
C PRO A 69 9.95 15.42 7.05
N SER A 70 8.83 15.82 7.62
CA SER A 70 7.51 15.50 7.11
C SER A 70 6.89 16.72 6.45
N LYS A 71 6.18 16.51 5.33
CA LYS A 71 5.47 17.56 4.62
C LYS A 71 4.02 17.14 4.43
N GLN A 72 3.07 17.99 4.84
CA GLN A 72 1.66 17.79 4.48
C GLN A 72 1.52 17.93 2.97
N THR A 73 1.14 16.85 2.27
CA THR A 73 0.96 16.81 0.82
C THR A 73 -0.44 16.39 0.43
N ILE A 74 -1.16 15.73 1.32
CA ILE A 74 -2.59 15.40 1.22
C ILE A 74 -3.23 15.94 2.49
N GLU A 75 -4.41 16.52 2.42
CA GLU A 75 -5.12 16.99 3.60
C GLU A 75 -5.49 15.80 4.52
N ALA A 76 -5.52 16.03 5.84
CA ALA A 76 -5.70 14.95 6.80
C ALA A 76 -7.09 14.31 6.69
N ASP A 77 -8.14 15.11 6.50
CA ASP A 77 -9.51 14.66 6.29
C ASP A 77 -9.64 13.75 5.06
N ILE A 78 -9.01 14.13 3.92
CA ILE A 78 -8.94 13.28 2.72
C ILE A 78 -8.25 11.94 3.04
N SER A 79 -7.17 11.95 3.80
CA SER A 79 -6.47 10.73 4.20
C SER A 79 -7.33 9.84 5.11
N HIS A 80 -8.14 10.44 5.98
CA HIS A 80 -9.10 9.72 6.83
C HIS A 80 -10.21 9.07 5.98
N ASP A 81 -10.78 9.80 5.03
CA ASP A 81 -11.81 9.30 4.12
C ASP A 81 -11.29 8.13 3.26
N VAL A 82 -10.06 8.27 2.72
CA VAL A 82 -9.42 7.18 1.98
C VAL A 82 -9.16 5.97 2.89
N SER A 83 -8.69 6.18 4.11
CA SER A 83 -8.47 5.08 5.07
C SER A 83 -9.77 4.36 5.41
N TYR A 84 -10.87 5.10 5.59
CA TYR A 84 -12.19 4.51 5.83
C TYR A 84 -12.64 3.63 4.65
N ALA A 85 -12.54 4.13 3.42
CA ALA A 85 -12.87 3.36 2.22
C ALA A 85 -11.98 2.11 2.07
N LEU A 86 -10.70 2.21 2.43
CA LEU A 86 -9.75 1.10 2.35
C LEU A 86 -9.93 0.06 3.47
N GLN A 87 -10.51 0.42 4.62
CA GLN A 87 -10.92 -0.54 5.65
C GLN A 87 -12.04 -1.45 5.12
N SER A 88 -13.03 -0.91 4.41
CA SER A 88 -14.12 -1.71 3.82
C SER A 88 -13.60 -2.76 2.84
N VAL A 89 -12.48 -2.52 2.15
CA VAL A 89 -11.84 -3.54 1.28
C VAL A 89 -11.37 -4.76 2.07
N VAL A 90 -10.91 -4.54 3.30
CA VAL A 90 -10.45 -5.60 4.22
C VAL A 90 -11.64 -6.26 4.93
N GLU A 91 -12.61 -5.49 5.38
CA GLU A 91 -13.75 -5.99 6.15
C GLU A 91 -14.74 -6.77 5.28
N GLU A 92 -15.07 -6.27 4.11
CA GLU A 92 -16.15 -6.79 3.26
C GLU A 92 -15.71 -7.09 1.81
N GLY A 93 -14.55 -6.56 1.39
CA GLY A 93 -14.09 -6.58 0.00
C GLY A 93 -13.10 -7.69 -0.33
N THR A 94 -12.28 -7.42 -1.33
CA THR A 94 -11.30 -8.37 -1.90
C THR A 94 -10.10 -8.65 -0.99
N GLY A 95 -9.93 -7.88 0.08
CA GLY A 95 -8.88 -8.04 1.10
C GLY A 95 -9.29 -8.86 2.32
N ARG A 96 -10.47 -9.48 2.34
CA ARG A 96 -11.06 -10.16 3.50
C ARG A 96 -10.18 -11.23 4.16
N ILE A 97 -9.20 -11.76 3.45
CA ILE A 97 -8.28 -12.75 3.99
C ILE A 97 -7.48 -12.23 5.20
N VAL A 98 -7.32 -10.91 5.31
CA VAL A 98 -6.63 -10.27 6.43
C VAL A 98 -7.58 -9.69 7.49
N ALA A 99 -8.89 -9.89 7.37
CA ALA A 99 -9.89 -9.36 8.31
C ALA A 99 -9.75 -9.88 9.75
N GLY A 100 -9.13 -11.07 9.92
CA GLY A 100 -8.86 -11.66 11.25
C GLY A 100 -7.56 -11.21 11.90
N PHE A 101 -6.86 -10.23 11.33
CA PHE A 101 -5.65 -9.69 11.93
C PHE A 101 -5.96 -8.81 13.14
N ASP A 102 -5.15 -8.89 14.20
CA ASP A 102 -5.43 -8.25 15.51
C ASP A 102 -5.34 -6.71 15.49
N HIS A 103 -5.07 -6.11 14.35
CA HIS A 103 -4.93 -4.66 14.21
C HIS A 103 -5.88 -4.12 13.15
N HIS A 104 -6.28 -2.85 13.28
CA HIS A 104 -7.00 -2.15 12.22
C HIS A 104 -6.14 -2.06 10.97
N VAL A 105 -6.70 -2.49 9.84
CA VAL A 105 -6.03 -2.52 8.54
C VAL A 105 -6.84 -1.78 7.51
N ALA A 106 -6.17 -0.99 6.72
CA ALA A 106 -6.70 -0.39 5.50
C ALA A 106 -5.82 -0.81 4.31
N GLY A 107 -6.41 -1.23 3.19
CA GLY A 107 -5.61 -1.76 2.09
C GLY A 107 -6.37 -1.97 0.80
N LYS A 108 -5.63 -2.34 -0.25
CA LYS A 108 -6.17 -2.57 -1.59
C LYS A 108 -5.44 -3.71 -2.28
N THR A 109 -6.22 -4.56 -2.94
CA THR A 109 -5.72 -5.57 -3.86
C THR A 109 -5.51 -4.97 -5.23
N GLY A 110 -4.54 -5.49 -5.97
CA GLY A 110 -4.32 -5.20 -7.38
C GLY A 110 -4.09 -6.48 -8.15
N THR A 111 -4.66 -6.59 -9.34
CA THR A 111 -4.41 -7.69 -10.26
C THR A 111 -4.39 -7.10 -11.66
N SER A 112 -3.26 -7.21 -12.33
CA SER A 112 -3.06 -6.67 -13.68
C SER A 112 -2.62 -7.76 -14.63
N GLY A 113 -2.95 -7.61 -15.91
CA GLY A 113 -2.56 -8.59 -16.91
C GLY A 113 -2.99 -8.21 -18.32
N VAL A 114 -2.61 -9.06 -19.27
CA VAL A 114 -2.94 -8.91 -20.69
C VAL A 114 -3.74 -10.12 -21.16
N GLY A 115 -4.84 -9.89 -21.86
CA GLY A 115 -5.75 -10.95 -22.30
C GLY A 115 -6.35 -11.69 -21.08
N HIS A 116 -6.17 -13.00 -21.04
CA HIS A 116 -6.63 -13.86 -19.93
C HIS A 116 -5.51 -14.19 -18.92
N GLY A 117 -4.32 -13.59 -19.08
CA GLY A 117 -3.17 -13.79 -18.20
C GLY A 117 -3.07 -12.73 -17.12
N VAL A 118 -2.61 -13.12 -15.93
CA VAL A 118 -2.24 -12.22 -14.84
C VAL A 118 -0.71 -12.05 -14.85
N THR A 119 -0.22 -10.83 -15.03
CA THR A 119 1.23 -10.55 -15.04
C THR A 119 1.73 -9.96 -13.73
N SER A 120 0.85 -9.31 -12.97
CA SER A 120 1.19 -8.86 -11.62
C SER A 120 0.01 -8.98 -10.67
N ALA A 121 0.29 -9.36 -9.44
CA ALA A 121 -0.70 -9.43 -8.36
C ALA A 121 -0.16 -8.70 -7.13
N TRP A 122 -0.98 -7.84 -6.55
CA TRP A 122 -0.59 -6.92 -5.49
C TRP A 122 -1.53 -6.97 -4.30
N PHE A 123 -0.97 -6.79 -3.12
CA PHE A 123 -1.69 -6.36 -1.94
C PHE A 123 -0.87 -5.29 -1.22
N VAL A 124 -1.43 -4.11 -1.09
CA VAL A 124 -0.82 -3.00 -0.36
C VAL A 124 -1.76 -2.62 0.76
N ALA A 125 -1.27 -2.71 1.98
CA ALA A 125 -2.07 -2.42 3.15
C ALA A 125 -1.22 -1.86 4.29
N TYR A 126 -1.87 -1.20 5.22
CA TYR A 126 -1.22 -0.52 6.33
C TYR A 126 -2.05 -0.58 7.61
N THR A 127 -1.35 -0.50 8.73
CA THR A 127 -1.87 -0.09 10.03
C THR A 127 -1.45 1.36 10.28
N LYS A 128 -1.79 1.93 11.42
CA LYS A 128 -1.27 3.29 11.79
C LYS A 128 0.25 3.32 12.01
N GLN A 129 0.94 2.18 12.04
CA GLN A 129 2.38 2.09 12.34
C GLN A 129 3.22 1.59 11.17
N ILE A 130 2.71 0.67 10.36
CA ILE A 130 3.47 0.03 9.28
C ILE A 130 2.64 0.00 8.00
N SER A 131 3.26 0.40 6.89
CA SER A 131 2.74 0.22 5.54
C SER A 131 3.58 -0.81 4.79
N THR A 132 2.95 -1.79 4.18
CA THR A 132 3.61 -2.88 3.48
C THR A 132 2.97 -3.13 2.12
N ALA A 133 3.79 -3.26 1.09
CA ALA A 133 3.39 -3.65 -0.25
C ALA A 133 3.97 -5.02 -0.60
N VAL A 134 3.11 -5.93 -1.03
CA VAL A 134 3.49 -7.24 -1.56
C VAL A 134 3.11 -7.31 -3.03
N MET A 135 4.07 -7.66 -3.86
CA MET A 135 3.91 -7.83 -5.30
C MET A 135 4.42 -9.21 -5.74
N PHE A 136 3.66 -9.87 -6.58
CA PHE A 136 4.09 -11.06 -7.31
C PHE A 136 4.16 -10.75 -8.80
N VAL A 137 5.27 -11.12 -9.40
CA VAL A 137 5.53 -11.17 -10.85
C VAL A 137 6.30 -12.44 -11.13
N ALA A 138 6.35 -12.90 -12.38
CA ALA A 138 7.12 -14.07 -12.77
C ALA A 138 7.85 -13.87 -14.10
N GLY A 139 8.90 -14.69 -14.29
CA GLY A 139 9.81 -14.61 -15.45
C GLY A 139 10.83 -13.49 -15.36
N ASP A 140 11.86 -13.56 -16.20
CA ASP A 140 12.99 -12.61 -16.19
C ASP A 140 12.55 -11.16 -16.46
N SER A 141 11.52 -10.98 -17.27
CA SER A 141 10.94 -9.67 -17.60
C SER A 141 9.73 -9.27 -16.72
N GLY A 142 9.32 -10.12 -15.78
CA GLY A 142 8.15 -9.89 -14.95
C GLY A 142 6.80 -9.99 -15.67
N ASN A 143 6.76 -10.56 -16.89
CA ASN A 143 5.58 -10.60 -17.76
C ASN A 143 4.97 -12.00 -17.94
N GLU A 144 5.47 -13.01 -17.23
CA GLU A 144 4.88 -14.34 -17.30
C GLU A 144 3.51 -14.38 -16.64
N ASN A 145 2.66 -15.27 -17.16
CA ASN A 145 1.32 -15.48 -16.65
C ASN A 145 1.36 -16.20 -15.28
N LEU A 146 1.10 -15.47 -14.20
CA LEU A 146 1.07 -15.96 -12.82
C LEU A 146 0.05 -17.09 -12.60
N ASN A 147 -0.99 -17.21 -13.43
CA ASN A 147 -1.97 -18.30 -13.29
C ASN A 147 -1.35 -19.69 -13.43
N ARG A 148 -0.16 -19.80 -14.06
CA ARG A 148 0.61 -21.06 -14.13
C ARG A 148 1.10 -21.53 -12.76
N TYR A 149 1.23 -20.62 -11.81
CA TYR A 149 1.72 -20.85 -10.45
C TYR A 149 0.60 -20.88 -9.42
N ALA A 150 -0.65 -20.77 -9.86
CA ALA A 150 -1.79 -20.89 -8.98
C ALA A 150 -1.91 -22.32 -8.46
N ARG A 151 -2.28 -22.50 -7.19
CA ARG A 151 -2.51 -23.82 -6.61
C ARG A 151 -3.67 -24.51 -7.32
N GLU A 152 -3.67 -25.83 -7.28
CA GLU A 152 -4.75 -26.63 -7.85
C GLU A 152 -6.11 -26.23 -7.25
N GLY A 153 -7.11 -26.10 -8.10
CA GLY A 153 -8.46 -25.68 -7.73
C GLY A 153 -8.64 -24.17 -7.48
N ALA A 154 -7.57 -23.35 -7.62
CA ALA A 154 -7.72 -21.90 -7.54
C ALA A 154 -8.34 -21.34 -8.83
N THR A 155 -9.14 -20.27 -8.67
CA THR A 155 -9.76 -19.56 -9.81
C THR A 155 -8.77 -18.67 -10.58
N GLY A 156 -7.53 -18.56 -10.11
CA GLY A 156 -6.45 -17.78 -10.70
C GLY A 156 -5.52 -17.20 -9.62
N PHE A 157 -4.56 -16.41 -10.06
CA PHE A 157 -3.60 -15.74 -9.19
C PHE A 157 -4.06 -14.31 -8.93
N HIS A 158 -4.60 -14.03 -7.74
CA HIS A 158 -5.21 -12.75 -7.42
C HIS A 158 -4.53 -12.06 -6.24
N GLY A 159 -4.56 -10.72 -6.23
CA GLY A 159 -4.01 -9.89 -5.17
C GLY A 159 -4.62 -10.18 -3.79
N GLY A 160 -5.88 -10.57 -3.74
CA GLY A 160 -6.59 -10.94 -2.50
C GLY A 160 -6.28 -12.35 -1.97
N ASP A 161 -5.44 -13.14 -2.64
CA ASP A 161 -5.02 -14.48 -2.16
C ASP A 161 -3.52 -14.47 -1.81
N TYR A 162 -2.63 -14.78 -2.77
CA TYR A 162 -1.19 -14.95 -2.48
C TYR A 162 -0.54 -13.70 -1.87
N PRO A 163 -0.68 -12.50 -2.46
CA PRO A 163 -0.10 -11.30 -1.88
C PRO A 163 -0.67 -10.96 -0.51
N ALA A 164 -1.99 -11.11 -0.33
CA ALA A 164 -2.63 -10.80 0.95
C ALA A 164 -2.24 -11.79 2.05
N ARG A 165 -2.07 -13.10 1.75
CA ARG A 165 -1.55 -14.09 2.69
C ARG A 165 -0.11 -13.78 3.09
N THR A 166 0.76 -13.48 2.13
CA THR A 166 2.16 -13.10 2.39
C THR A 166 2.23 -11.84 3.25
N TRP A 167 1.37 -10.85 2.97
CA TRP A 167 1.25 -9.65 3.78
C TRP A 167 0.86 -9.99 5.23
N LEU A 168 -0.14 -10.86 5.42
CA LEU A 168 -0.63 -11.27 6.73
C LEU A 168 0.47 -11.98 7.53
N ASP A 169 1.15 -12.96 6.94
CA ASP A 169 2.24 -13.71 7.59
C ASP A 169 3.38 -12.77 8.02
N TYR A 170 3.76 -11.83 7.17
CA TYR A 170 4.76 -10.82 7.50
C TYR A 170 4.30 -9.92 8.64
N MET A 171 3.08 -9.38 8.56
CA MET A 171 2.57 -8.41 9.53
C MET A 171 2.30 -9.02 10.90
N GLN A 172 1.92 -10.30 10.99
CA GLN A 172 1.81 -11.02 12.27
C GLN A 172 3.12 -10.99 13.06
N THR A 173 4.25 -10.99 12.36
CA THR A 173 5.57 -10.88 13.01
C THR A 173 5.97 -9.43 13.22
N ALA A 174 5.82 -8.58 12.21
CA ALA A 174 6.25 -7.19 12.24
C ALA A 174 5.51 -6.34 13.29
N MET A 175 4.23 -6.65 13.54
CA MET A 175 3.38 -5.93 14.50
C MET A 175 3.40 -6.51 15.92
N ARG A 176 4.18 -7.57 16.16
CA ARG A 176 4.21 -8.24 17.47
C ARG A 176 4.60 -7.27 18.58
N GLY A 177 3.73 -7.13 19.57
CA GLY A 177 3.93 -6.23 20.71
C GLY A 177 3.63 -4.76 20.44
N MET A 178 3.21 -4.40 19.21
CA MET A 178 2.74 -3.06 18.92
C MET A 178 1.26 -2.89 19.33
N PRO A 179 0.86 -1.71 19.80
CA PRO A 179 -0.54 -1.46 20.16
C PRO A 179 -1.43 -1.39 18.91
N ASN A 180 -2.64 -1.95 19.02
CA ASN A 180 -3.65 -1.76 17.99
C ASN A 180 -4.18 -0.32 18.00
N LYS A 181 -3.80 0.48 17.02
CA LYS A 181 -4.22 1.88 16.86
C LYS A 181 -5.30 1.99 15.80
N SER A 182 -6.41 2.63 16.15
CA SER A 182 -7.50 2.92 15.23
C SER A 182 -7.11 4.05 14.25
N PHE A 183 -7.70 4.00 13.06
CA PHE A 183 -7.70 5.15 12.15
C PHE A 183 -8.62 6.24 12.67
N ALA A 184 -8.35 7.49 12.29
CA ALA A 184 -9.26 8.60 12.56
C ALA A 184 -10.61 8.39 11.84
N ALA A 185 -11.67 8.93 12.40
CA ALA A 185 -12.97 8.90 11.77
C ALA A 185 -12.96 9.68 10.43
N PRO A 186 -13.73 9.24 9.43
CA PRO A 186 -13.83 9.95 8.17
C PRO A 186 -14.58 11.29 8.32
N ASP A 187 -14.33 12.21 7.39
CA ASP A 187 -15.14 13.40 7.23
C ASP A 187 -16.40 13.06 6.40
N TRP A 188 -17.52 12.88 7.08
CA TRP A 188 -18.78 12.53 6.43
C TRP A 188 -19.27 13.58 5.43
N VAL A 189 -18.78 14.82 5.50
CA VAL A 189 -19.15 15.88 4.54
C VAL A 189 -18.58 15.56 3.16
N ASN A 190 -17.34 15.08 3.09
CA ASN A 190 -16.71 14.68 1.84
C ASN A 190 -17.28 13.36 1.29
N LEU A 191 -17.61 12.40 2.18
CA LEU A 191 -18.16 11.10 1.80
C LEU A 191 -19.63 11.15 1.39
N SER A 192 -20.40 12.08 1.92
CA SER A 192 -21.85 12.18 1.62
C SER A 192 -22.15 12.62 0.19
N GLY A 193 -21.13 12.99 -0.58
CA GLY A 193 -21.24 13.36 -1.99
C GLY A 193 -22.09 14.62 -2.19
N LYS A 194 -21.54 15.70 -2.70
CA LYS A 194 -22.36 16.74 -3.28
C LYS A 194 -22.94 16.16 -4.57
N HIS A 195 -24.23 15.85 -4.57
CA HIS A 195 -24.96 15.58 -5.79
C HIS A 195 -24.93 16.86 -6.64
N TYR A 196 -24.08 16.88 -7.66
CA TYR A 196 -24.11 17.90 -8.70
C TYR A 196 -25.16 17.54 -9.74
#